data_d8bd7e20ece5cd42107469a56c96fcdf
#
_entry.id   d8bd7e20ece5cd42107469a56c96fcdf
#
_cell.length_a   1.000
_cell.length_b   1.000
_cell.length_c   1.000
_cell.angle_alpha   90.00
_cell.angle_beta   90.00
_cell.angle_gamma   90.00
#
_symmetry.space_group_name_H-M   'P 1'
#
loop_
_entity.id
_entity.type
_entity.pdbx_description
1 polymer ?
#
loop_
_entity_poly.entity_id
_entity_poly.type
_entity_poly.pdbx_seq_one_letter_code
_entity_poly.pdbx_strand_id
1 'polypeptide(L)'
;MKIGLVKLSALGDIIHAVIVLQFIKKHYPKASIDWFVDTRFAGLLQDHPMINEVYALPLKDRKFKEVFAMLFEARQNKYDVVIDLQGLIKSALVSKFLCANTFGFDQESIKEGFASNFYTHKFACNYEENIIVRNLSLVAYVLNEHFDHSDIELKQSCFSVDDELKESLEQRLSLNESAPNILIHVGSSMPNKIYPKERLILLCRMLLEYFTSAKIMLGWGNVNEFNFAKDIVLNLKHLKIELAPKLSLSELCALTKASDLIIGNDSGPTHLAFALNKPSITIFGATPSQRNAYETNINKTINAGKKILHSKHIDKSDFCIQNIDEKDIFKLACELLEK
;
A
#
# COMPACT_ATOMS: atom_id res chain seq x y z
N MET A 1 -20.39 17.51 -7.38
CA MET A 1 -19.33 17.83 -6.39
C MET A 1 -17.99 17.50 -6.98
N LYS A 2 -17.03 18.44 -6.94
CA LYS A 2 -15.65 18.26 -7.36
C LYS A 2 -14.75 18.18 -6.13
N ILE A 3 -14.01 17.07 -6.00
CA ILE A 3 -13.19 16.75 -4.83
C ILE A 3 -11.73 16.65 -5.26
N GLY A 4 -10.85 17.38 -4.58
CA GLY A 4 -9.40 17.17 -4.65
C GLY A 4 -8.94 16.27 -3.51
N LEU A 5 -8.32 15.14 -3.82
CA LEU A 5 -7.68 14.26 -2.83
C LEU A 5 -6.17 14.47 -2.84
N VAL A 6 -5.58 14.75 -1.69
CA VAL A 6 -4.14 14.94 -1.56
C VAL A 6 -3.55 13.79 -0.76
N LYS A 7 -2.83 12.89 -1.44
CA LYS A 7 -2.04 11.81 -0.84
C LYS A 7 -0.78 11.61 -1.68
N LEU A 8 0.29 12.29 -1.29
CA LEU A 8 1.50 12.45 -2.10
C LEU A 8 2.42 11.23 -2.05
N SER A 9 2.51 10.54 -0.92
CA SER A 9 3.47 9.46 -0.63
C SER A 9 3.14 8.78 0.71
N ALA A 10 3.72 7.62 1.12
CA ALA A 10 4.51 6.77 0.26
C ALA A 10 3.60 5.74 -0.43
N LEU A 11 4.19 4.77 -1.17
CA LEU A 11 3.42 3.77 -1.93
C LEU A 11 2.35 3.07 -1.06
N GLY A 12 2.74 2.55 0.11
CA GLY A 12 1.80 1.87 1.01
C GLY A 12 0.68 2.79 1.52
N ASP A 13 1.01 4.05 1.84
CA ASP A 13 0.01 5.02 2.30
C ASP A 13 -1.01 5.38 1.21
N ILE A 14 -0.57 5.42 -0.07
CA ILE A 14 -1.46 5.64 -1.21
C ILE A 14 -2.38 4.44 -1.39
N ILE A 15 -1.83 3.22 -1.33
CA ILE A 15 -2.60 1.97 -1.43
C ILE A 15 -3.67 1.90 -0.34
N HIS A 16 -3.35 2.26 0.89
CA HIS A 16 -4.32 2.30 1.99
C HIS A 16 -5.37 3.42 1.83
N ALA A 17 -5.06 4.47 1.10
CA ALA A 17 -5.99 5.56 0.89
C ALA A 17 -6.96 5.35 -0.27
N VAL A 18 -6.61 4.53 -1.28
CA VAL A 18 -7.43 4.36 -2.50
C VAL A 18 -8.85 3.85 -2.20
N ILE A 19 -9.04 3.10 -1.13
CA ILE A 19 -10.37 2.61 -0.71
C ILE A 19 -11.39 3.75 -0.51
N VAL A 20 -10.95 4.96 -0.19
CA VAL A 20 -11.84 6.11 -0.01
C VAL A 20 -12.60 6.48 -1.30
N LEU A 21 -12.06 6.11 -2.46
CA LEU A 21 -12.72 6.33 -3.74
C LEU A 21 -14.06 5.57 -3.82
N GLN A 22 -14.06 4.31 -3.37
CA GLN A 22 -15.28 3.49 -3.35
C GLN A 22 -16.30 4.08 -2.38
N PHE A 23 -15.87 4.51 -1.20
CA PHE A 23 -16.74 5.16 -0.22
C PHE A 23 -17.33 6.46 -0.79
N ILE A 24 -16.54 7.32 -1.42
CA ILE A 24 -17.02 8.55 -2.06
C ILE A 24 -18.04 8.22 -3.16
N LYS A 25 -17.73 7.26 -4.04
CA LYS A 25 -18.63 6.90 -5.15
C LYS A 25 -19.89 6.18 -4.70
N LYS A 26 -19.86 5.49 -3.57
CA LYS A 26 -21.04 4.87 -2.94
C LYS A 26 -22.08 5.93 -2.56
N HIS A 27 -21.65 7.02 -1.94
CA HIS A 27 -22.53 8.09 -1.45
C HIS A 27 -22.76 9.19 -2.49
N TYR A 28 -21.75 9.48 -3.31
CA TYR A 28 -21.77 10.52 -4.34
C TYR A 28 -21.31 9.96 -5.71
N PRO A 29 -22.13 9.15 -6.40
CA PRO A 29 -21.74 8.46 -7.64
C PRO A 29 -21.27 9.41 -8.75
N LYS A 30 -21.79 10.65 -8.77
CA LYS A 30 -21.46 11.68 -9.76
C LYS A 30 -20.33 12.62 -9.31
N ALA A 31 -19.66 12.36 -8.18
CA ALA A 31 -18.53 13.17 -7.76
C ALA A 31 -17.38 13.07 -8.76
N SER A 32 -16.82 14.21 -9.19
CA SER A 32 -15.56 14.28 -9.93
C SER A 32 -14.42 14.32 -8.93
N ILE A 33 -13.47 13.42 -9.05
CA ILE A 33 -12.37 13.26 -8.08
C ILE A 33 -11.05 13.42 -8.82
N ASP A 34 -10.24 14.39 -8.40
CA ASP A 34 -8.88 14.55 -8.85
C ASP A 34 -7.92 14.17 -7.73
N TRP A 35 -6.83 13.45 -8.07
CA TRP A 35 -5.87 12.96 -7.09
C TRP A 35 -4.49 13.60 -7.29
N PHE A 36 -3.95 14.18 -6.21
CA PHE A 36 -2.61 14.79 -6.19
C PHE A 36 -1.61 13.82 -5.54
N VAL A 37 -0.60 13.41 -6.30
CA VAL A 37 0.37 12.39 -5.93
C VAL A 37 1.79 12.79 -6.39
N ASP A 38 2.83 12.28 -5.73
CA ASP A 38 4.21 12.42 -6.22
C ASP A 38 4.39 11.60 -7.50
N THR A 39 5.08 12.13 -8.50
CA THR A 39 5.31 11.53 -9.83
C THR A 39 5.75 10.06 -9.74
N ARG A 40 6.53 9.70 -8.74
CA ARG A 40 7.02 8.32 -8.54
C ARG A 40 5.92 7.28 -8.37
N PHE A 41 4.75 7.69 -7.93
CA PHE A 41 3.63 6.80 -7.59
C PHE A 41 2.41 6.98 -8.50
N ALA A 42 2.46 7.96 -9.42
CA ALA A 42 1.34 8.29 -10.30
C ALA A 42 0.88 7.08 -11.14
N GLY A 43 1.82 6.23 -11.60
CA GLY A 43 1.51 5.04 -12.38
C GLY A 43 0.61 4.02 -11.67
N LEU A 44 0.47 4.11 -10.34
CA LEU A 44 -0.47 3.27 -9.59
C LEU A 44 -1.94 3.72 -9.78
N LEU A 45 -2.13 5.03 -10.00
CA LEU A 45 -3.44 5.69 -10.07
C LEU A 45 -3.85 6.03 -11.50
N GLN A 46 -2.93 5.88 -12.44
CA GLN A 46 -3.18 6.16 -13.86
C GLN A 46 -4.34 5.28 -14.34
N ASP A 47 -5.24 5.89 -15.12
CA ASP A 47 -6.41 5.22 -15.71
C ASP A 47 -7.37 4.58 -14.68
N HIS A 48 -7.31 5.02 -13.41
CA HIS A 48 -8.19 4.51 -12.38
C HIS A 48 -9.64 4.97 -12.63
N PRO A 49 -10.64 4.05 -12.74
CA PRO A 49 -12.00 4.37 -13.22
C PRO A 49 -12.78 5.35 -12.34
N MET A 50 -12.39 5.53 -11.08
CA MET A 50 -13.04 6.44 -10.14
C MET A 50 -12.33 7.79 -10.02
N ILE A 51 -11.18 7.98 -10.65
CA ILE A 51 -10.40 9.23 -10.66
C ILE A 51 -10.60 9.92 -12.00
N ASN A 52 -10.88 11.22 -11.95
CA ASN A 52 -11.06 12.04 -13.14
C ASN A 52 -9.72 12.51 -13.70
N GLU A 53 -8.82 12.99 -12.82
CA GLU A 53 -7.48 13.44 -13.21
C GLU A 53 -6.45 13.09 -12.13
N VAL A 54 -5.26 12.63 -12.55
CA VAL A 54 -4.12 12.35 -11.67
C VAL A 54 -3.05 13.42 -11.87
N TYR A 55 -2.90 14.31 -10.91
CA TYR A 55 -1.86 15.33 -10.90
C TYR A 55 -0.56 14.78 -10.31
N ALA A 56 0.38 14.40 -11.18
CA ALA A 56 1.68 13.83 -10.83
C ALA A 56 2.70 14.92 -10.50
N LEU A 57 2.81 15.31 -9.25
CA LEU A 57 3.65 16.43 -8.79
C LEU A 57 5.13 16.00 -8.64
N PRO A 58 6.11 16.60 -9.35
CA PRO A 58 7.53 16.26 -9.27
C PRO A 58 8.21 16.90 -8.03
N LEU A 59 7.67 16.60 -6.83
CA LEU A 59 8.10 17.20 -5.57
C LEU A 59 9.50 16.75 -5.14
N LYS A 60 9.85 15.49 -5.37
CA LYS A 60 11.16 14.94 -5.01
C LYS A 60 12.27 15.52 -5.88
N ASP A 61 11.96 15.80 -7.14
CA ASP A 61 12.91 16.33 -8.12
C ASP A 61 13.14 17.85 -7.95
N ARG A 62 12.48 18.46 -6.95
CA ARG A 62 12.54 19.90 -6.63
C ARG A 62 12.16 20.80 -7.82
N LYS A 63 11.33 20.31 -8.73
CA LYS A 63 10.85 21.08 -9.89
C LYS A 63 9.68 21.99 -9.50
N PHE A 64 9.92 22.90 -8.57
CA PHE A 64 8.86 23.72 -7.98
C PHE A 64 8.08 24.56 -8.99
N LYS A 65 8.72 25.02 -10.08
CA LYS A 65 8.02 25.79 -11.14
C LYS A 65 6.97 24.91 -11.82
N GLU A 66 7.30 23.65 -12.15
CA GLU A 66 6.37 22.70 -12.74
C GLU A 66 5.23 22.37 -11.76
N VAL A 67 5.56 22.13 -10.49
CA VAL A 67 4.55 21.91 -9.43
C VAL A 67 3.57 23.09 -9.34
N PHE A 68 4.07 24.33 -9.30
CA PHE A 68 3.19 25.51 -9.24
C PHE A 68 2.33 25.67 -10.49
N ALA A 69 2.86 25.42 -11.69
CA ALA A 69 2.08 25.47 -12.93
C ALA A 69 0.93 24.44 -12.90
N MET A 70 1.21 23.18 -12.51
CA MET A 70 0.20 22.15 -12.40
C MET A 70 -0.86 22.47 -11.33
N LEU A 71 -0.46 22.99 -10.19
CA LEU A 71 -1.39 23.39 -9.13
C LEU A 71 -2.25 24.59 -9.55
N PHE A 72 -1.67 25.53 -10.30
CA PHE A 72 -2.40 26.68 -10.82
C PHE A 72 -3.45 26.25 -11.86
N GLU A 73 -3.11 25.32 -12.74
CA GLU A 73 -4.03 24.68 -13.67
C GLU A 73 -5.15 23.95 -12.92
N ALA A 74 -4.79 23.04 -12.00
CA ALA A 74 -5.74 22.27 -11.21
C ALA A 74 -6.72 23.15 -10.42
N ARG A 75 -6.25 24.30 -9.91
CA ARG A 75 -7.10 25.27 -9.20
C ARG A 75 -8.25 25.81 -10.06
N GLN A 76 -8.09 25.85 -11.39
CA GLN A 76 -9.16 26.29 -12.30
C GLN A 76 -10.37 25.34 -12.29
N ASN A 77 -10.20 24.10 -11.79
CA ASN A 77 -11.29 23.14 -11.63
C ASN A 77 -12.32 23.58 -10.57
N LYS A 78 -11.97 24.53 -9.71
CA LYS A 78 -12.84 25.08 -8.66
C LYS A 78 -13.43 23.98 -7.77
N TYR A 79 -12.55 23.30 -7.03
CA TYR A 79 -12.95 22.24 -6.10
C TYR A 79 -13.95 22.75 -5.06
N ASP A 80 -15.01 21.99 -4.84
CA ASP A 80 -15.94 22.23 -3.73
C ASP A 80 -15.24 21.97 -2.38
N VAL A 81 -14.42 20.92 -2.33
CA VAL A 81 -13.59 20.54 -1.17
C VAL A 81 -12.26 19.95 -1.61
N VAL A 82 -11.23 20.16 -0.79
CA VAL A 82 -9.94 19.44 -0.91
C VAL A 82 -9.67 18.72 0.40
N ILE A 83 -9.37 17.42 0.32
CA ILE A 83 -9.15 16.53 1.46
C ILE A 83 -7.68 16.11 1.49
N ASP A 84 -6.97 16.47 2.55
CA ASP A 84 -5.59 16.02 2.78
C ASP A 84 -5.58 14.75 3.64
N LEU A 85 -5.36 13.61 2.98
CA LEU A 85 -5.20 12.29 3.61
C LEU A 85 -3.76 12.04 4.08
N GLN A 86 -2.82 12.96 3.81
CA GLN A 86 -1.40 12.82 4.15
C GLN A 86 -1.07 13.37 5.54
N GLY A 87 -1.49 14.60 5.84
CA GLY A 87 -1.22 15.26 7.10
C GLY A 87 0.25 15.71 7.29
N LEU A 88 0.92 16.14 6.22
CA LEU A 88 2.26 16.72 6.26
C LEU A 88 2.21 18.18 5.80
N ILE A 89 3.17 19.01 6.22
CA ILE A 89 3.22 20.43 5.84
C ILE A 89 3.15 20.61 4.32
N LYS A 90 3.91 19.79 3.57
CA LYS A 90 3.92 19.88 2.10
C LYS A 90 2.56 19.58 1.46
N SER A 91 1.81 18.59 1.98
CA SER A 91 0.48 18.25 1.46
C SER A 91 -0.56 19.28 1.88
N ALA A 92 -0.44 19.80 3.09
CA ALA A 92 -1.31 20.86 3.58
C ALA A 92 -1.16 22.16 2.76
N LEU A 93 0.06 22.51 2.36
CA LEU A 93 0.32 23.65 1.46
C LEU A 93 -0.29 23.43 0.07
N VAL A 94 -0.16 22.22 -0.50
CA VAL A 94 -0.83 21.84 -1.76
C VAL A 94 -2.34 22.01 -1.62
N SER A 95 -2.93 21.45 -0.58
CA SER A 95 -4.38 21.53 -0.33
C SER A 95 -4.85 22.99 -0.21
N LYS A 96 -4.15 23.79 0.57
CA LYS A 96 -4.48 25.22 0.78
C LYS A 96 -4.37 26.04 -0.49
N PHE A 97 -3.42 25.72 -1.37
CA PHE A 97 -3.27 26.41 -2.65
C PHE A 97 -4.44 26.11 -3.61
N LEU A 98 -4.93 24.87 -3.61
CA LEU A 98 -5.98 24.40 -4.51
C LEU A 98 -7.36 24.96 -4.18
N CYS A 99 -7.71 25.06 -2.91
CA CYS A 99 -9.04 25.46 -2.46
C CYS A 99 -9.01 26.17 -1.10
N ALA A 100 -9.97 27.05 -0.86
CA ALA A 100 -10.19 27.65 0.44
C ALA A 100 -10.84 26.67 1.43
N ASN A 101 -11.72 25.77 0.94
CA ASN A 101 -12.45 24.77 1.74
C ASN A 101 -11.62 23.47 1.84
N THR A 102 -10.70 23.43 2.83
CA THR A 102 -9.75 22.33 3.02
C THR A 102 -10.05 21.54 4.27
N PHE A 103 -10.01 20.24 4.15
CA PHE A 103 -10.19 19.29 5.24
C PHE A 103 -8.91 18.48 5.47
N GLY A 104 -8.59 18.24 6.73
CA GLY A 104 -7.48 17.38 7.12
C GLY A 104 -7.58 17.00 8.58
N PHE A 105 -6.61 16.26 9.06
CA PHE A 105 -6.55 15.86 10.46
C PHE A 105 -6.13 17.02 11.37
N ASP A 106 -6.55 16.99 12.62
CA ASP A 106 -6.13 17.97 13.62
C ASP A 106 -4.65 17.76 14.05
N GLN A 107 -4.16 18.63 14.91
CA GLN A 107 -2.76 18.66 15.35
C GLN A 107 -2.34 17.34 16.04
N GLU A 108 -3.19 16.77 16.88
CA GLU A 108 -2.85 15.57 17.66
C GLU A 108 -2.93 14.31 16.80
N SER A 109 -3.71 14.33 15.75
CA SER A 109 -3.97 13.20 14.85
C SER A 109 -2.90 12.99 13.78
N ILE A 110 -1.89 13.85 13.67
CA ILE A 110 -0.84 13.77 12.63
C ILE A 110 0.57 13.86 13.21
N LYS A 111 1.56 13.45 12.41
CA LYS A 111 2.97 13.51 12.81
C LYS A 111 3.52 14.94 12.80
N GLU A 112 3.19 15.70 11.76
CA GLU A 112 3.59 17.10 11.61
C GLU A 112 2.43 18.01 12.03
N GLY A 113 2.15 18.12 13.33
CA GLY A 113 0.99 18.82 13.89
C GLY A 113 0.78 20.23 13.35
N PHE A 114 1.85 20.93 12.98
CA PHE A 114 1.78 22.26 12.39
C PHE A 114 0.99 22.31 11.06
N ALA A 115 0.94 21.18 10.30
CA ALA A 115 0.19 21.08 9.05
C ALA A 115 -1.31 21.38 9.24
N SER A 116 -1.86 21.08 10.42
CA SER A 116 -3.27 21.32 10.74
C SER A 116 -3.69 22.79 10.64
N ASN A 117 -2.74 23.72 10.75
CA ASN A 117 -3.04 25.16 10.66
C ASN A 117 -3.42 25.64 9.25
N PHE A 118 -3.16 24.82 8.24
CA PHE A 118 -3.52 25.12 6.86
C PHE A 118 -4.94 24.64 6.48
N TYR A 119 -5.57 23.78 7.30
CA TYR A 119 -6.92 23.32 7.04
C TYR A 119 -7.98 24.24 7.62
N THR A 120 -9.07 24.45 6.87
CA THR A 120 -10.26 25.18 7.33
C THR A 120 -11.08 24.32 8.28
N HIS A 121 -11.12 23.01 8.01
CA HIS A 121 -11.84 22.03 8.83
C HIS A 121 -10.89 20.93 9.29
N LYS A 122 -10.95 20.62 10.58
CA LYS A 122 -10.00 19.69 11.22
C LYS A 122 -10.78 18.51 11.80
N PHE A 123 -10.33 17.30 11.47
CA PHE A 123 -10.89 16.06 11.99
C PHE A 123 -9.98 15.46 13.06
N ALA A 124 -10.51 15.26 14.26
CA ALA A 124 -9.81 14.63 15.36
C ALA A 124 -10.00 13.12 15.33
N CYS A 125 -8.92 12.35 15.35
CA CYS A 125 -8.95 10.91 15.51
C CYS A 125 -7.69 10.40 16.21
N ASN A 126 -7.75 9.19 16.78
CA ASN A 126 -6.58 8.59 17.40
C ASN A 126 -5.48 8.36 16.34
N TYR A 127 -4.25 8.83 16.62
CA TYR A 127 -3.10 8.60 15.73
C TYR A 127 -2.76 7.12 15.58
N GLU A 128 -2.98 6.31 16.61
CA GLU A 128 -2.69 4.87 16.63
C GLU A 128 -3.81 4.01 16.01
N GLU A 129 -4.93 4.62 15.61
CA GLU A 129 -6.00 3.94 14.89
C GLU A 129 -5.52 3.45 13.52
N ASN A 130 -6.13 2.38 13.01
CA ASN A 130 -5.82 1.82 11.69
C ASN A 130 -5.86 2.88 10.59
N ILE A 131 -4.86 2.92 9.73
CA ILE A 131 -4.70 3.98 8.72
C ILE A 131 -5.85 4.00 7.70
N ILE A 132 -6.44 2.86 7.38
CA ILE A 132 -7.58 2.75 6.47
C ILE A 132 -8.82 3.33 7.15
N VAL A 133 -9.07 2.95 8.40
CA VAL A 133 -10.16 3.49 9.21
C VAL A 133 -10.04 5.01 9.35
N ARG A 134 -8.86 5.52 9.63
CA ARG A 134 -8.60 6.97 9.70
C ARG A 134 -8.95 7.70 8.41
N ASN A 135 -8.49 7.17 7.27
CA ASN A 135 -8.74 7.78 5.96
C ASN A 135 -10.25 7.81 5.64
N LEU A 136 -10.95 6.70 5.88
CA LEU A 136 -12.39 6.60 5.67
C LEU A 136 -13.18 7.51 6.62
N SER A 137 -12.80 7.55 7.89
CA SER A 137 -13.44 8.42 8.88
C SER A 137 -13.30 9.90 8.54
N LEU A 138 -12.12 10.33 8.05
CA LEU A 138 -11.94 11.71 7.57
C LEU A 138 -12.86 12.00 6.38
N VAL A 139 -12.93 11.10 5.40
CA VAL A 139 -13.78 11.28 4.23
C VAL A 139 -15.27 11.26 4.61
N ALA A 140 -15.67 10.36 5.50
CA ALA A 140 -17.03 10.31 6.03
C ALA A 140 -17.44 11.63 6.72
N TYR A 141 -16.54 12.19 7.54
CA TYR A 141 -16.73 13.51 8.15
C TYR A 141 -16.92 14.62 7.11
N VAL A 142 -16.12 14.63 6.04
CA VAL A 142 -16.22 15.63 4.95
C VAL A 142 -17.54 15.52 4.22
N LEU A 143 -18.00 14.31 3.98
CA LEU A 143 -19.24 14.04 3.23
C LEU A 143 -20.49 14.13 4.10
N ASN A 144 -20.34 14.29 5.42
CA ASN A 144 -21.41 14.17 6.41
C ASN A 144 -22.17 12.83 6.31
N GLU A 145 -21.39 11.77 6.14
CA GLU A 145 -21.87 10.39 6.01
C GLU A 145 -21.33 9.53 7.16
N HIS A 146 -21.92 8.36 7.35
CA HIS A 146 -21.45 7.40 8.34
C HIS A 146 -20.53 6.36 7.67
N PHE A 147 -19.36 6.10 8.27
CA PHE A 147 -18.46 5.03 7.91
C PHE A 147 -18.71 3.82 8.81
N ASP A 148 -18.82 2.65 8.23
CA ASP A 148 -18.92 1.36 8.90
C ASP A 148 -17.77 0.42 8.47
N HIS A 149 -17.36 -0.50 9.34
CA HIS A 149 -16.30 -1.47 9.04
C HIS A 149 -16.63 -2.39 7.85
N SER A 150 -17.92 -2.62 7.58
CA SER A 150 -18.36 -3.34 6.39
C SER A 150 -17.93 -2.66 5.07
N ASP A 151 -17.71 -1.36 5.06
CA ASP A 151 -17.15 -0.63 3.91
C ASP A 151 -15.72 -1.09 3.57
N ILE A 152 -15.00 -1.63 4.55
CA ILE A 152 -13.67 -2.23 4.34
C ILE A 152 -13.78 -3.72 3.98
N GLU A 153 -14.61 -4.45 4.71
CA GLU A 153 -14.72 -5.91 4.58
C GLU A 153 -15.34 -6.33 3.26
N LEU A 154 -16.32 -5.58 2.77
CA LEU A 154 -17.05 -5.83 1.53
C LEU A 154 -16.52 -5.03 0.33
N LYS A 155 -15.37 -4.37 0.47
CA LYS A 155 -14.79 -3.59 -0.63
C LYS A 155 -14.57 -4.41 -1.88
N GLN A 156 -14.75 -3.80 -3.02
CA GLN A 156 -14.28 -4.32 -4.30
C GLN A 156 -12.75 -4.18 -4.42
N SER A 157 -12.15 -4.80 -5.44
CA SER A 157 -10.77 -4.51 -5.80
C SER A 157 -10.56 -2.99 -5.94
N CYS A 158 -9.57 -2.44 -5.22
CA CYS A 158 -9.32 -1.00 -5.25
C CYS A 158 -8.60 -0.53 -6.52
N PHE A 159 -8.05 -1.46 -7.30
CA PHE A 159 -7.39 -1.17 -8.57
C PHE A 159 -7.98 -2.05 -9.67
N SER A 160 -8.17 -1.47 -10.84
CA SER A 160 -8.33 -2.21 -12.08
C SER A 160 -6.98 -2.74 -12.54
N VAL A 161 -6.98 -3.94 -13.05
CA VAL A 161 -5.78 -4.56 -13.63
C VAL A 161 -6.10 -4.84 -15.09
N ASP A 162 -5.19 -4.44 -15.95
CA ASP A 162 -5.25 -4.74 -17.39
C ASP A 162 -5.07 -6.25 -17.59
N ASP A 163 -6.06 -6.89 -18.17
CA ASP A 163 -6.07 -8.35 -18.39
C ASP A 163 -4.97 -8.77 -19.39
N GLU A 164 -4.70 -8.01 -20.44
CA GLU A 164 -3.62 -8.30 -21.40
C GLU A 164 -2.24 -8.25 -20.70
N LEU A 165 -2.03 -7.25 -19.85
CA LEU A 165 -0.80 -7.13 -19.05
C LEU A 165 -0.65 -8.29 -18.08
N LYS A 166 -1.74 -8.71 -17.43
CA LYS A 166 -1.76 -9.85 -16.51
C LYS A 166 -1.40 -11.13 -17.26
N GLU A 167 -2.09 -11.44 -18.37
CA GLU A 167 -1.83 -12.62 -19.20
C GLU A 167 -0.38 -12.66 -19.73
N SER A 168 0.13 -11.52 -20.19
CA SER A 168 1.53 -11.39 -20.62
C SER A 168 2.52 -11.76 -19.52
N LEU A 169 2.26 -11.32 -18.27
CA LEU A 169 3.09 -11.67 -17.12
C LEU A 169 2.96 -13.14 -16.73
N GLU A 170 1.75 -13.69 -16.78
CA GLU A 170 1.49 -15.12 -16.53
C GLU A 170 2.27 -16.00 -17.50
N GLN A 171 2.23 -15.68 -18.79
CA GLN A 171 3.00 -16.39 -19.83
C GLN A 171 4.51 -16.23 -19.63
N ARG A 172 4.98 -15.00 -19.45
CA ARG A 172 6.41 -14.69 -19.25
C ARG A 172 7.02 -15.38 -18.06
N LEU A 173 6.26 -15.48 -16.98
CA LEU A 173 6.65 -16.14 -15.73
C LEU A 173 6.21 -17.60 -15.67
N SER A 174 5.59 -18.14 -16.72
CA SER A 174 5.06 -19.51 -16.76
C SER A 174 4.25 -19.83 -15.50
N LEU A 175 3.33 -18.94 -15.13
CA LEU A 175 2.44 -19.19 -13.99
C LEU A 175 1.45 -20.29 -14.34
N ASN A 176 1.08 -21.09 -13.35
CA ASN A 176 0.21 -22.24 -13.53
C ASN A 176 -1.07 -22.06 -12.70
N GLU A 177 -2.21 -22.03 -13.36
CA GLU A 177 -3.51 -21.93 -12.70
C GLU A 177 -3.84 -23.13 -11.79
N SER A 178 -3.22 -24.29 -12.05
CA SER A 178 -3.44 -25.52 -11.28
C SER A 178 -2.46 -25.70 -10.11
N ALA A 179 -1.61 -24.70 -9.82
CA ALA A 179 -0.59 -24.77 -8.78
C ALA A 179 -0.42 -23.41 -8.09
N PRO A 180 -0.11 -23.35 -6.79
CA PRO A 180 0.06 -22.10 -6.09
C PRO A 180 1.18 -21.24 -6.68
N ASN A 181 0.85 -20.01 -7.06
CA ASN A 181 1.80 -18.96 -7.47
C ASN A 181 2.00 -18.00 -6.29
N ILE A 182 3.17 -18.06 -5.65
CA ILE A 182 3.48 -17.31 -4.44
C ILE A 182 4.41 -16.15 -4.79
N LEU A 183 3.99 -14.93 -4.51
CA LEU A 183 4.81 -13.73 -4.68
C LEU A 183 5.36 -13.27 -3.32
N ILE A 184 6.69 -13.21 -3.20
CA ILE A 184 7.35 -12.81 -1.96
C ILE A 184 8.09 -11.49 -2.18
N HIS A 185 7.70 -10.44 -1.46
CA HIS A 185 8.37 -9.13 -1.48
C HIS A 185 9.45 -9.07 -0.42
N VAL A 186 10.72 -9.03 -0.85
CA VAL A 186 11.88 -9.09 0.05
C VAL A 186 12.21 -7.73 0.69
N GLY A 187 11.75 -6.62 0.11
CA GLY A 187 12.14 -5.26 0.47
C GLY A 187 11.28 -4.60 1.53
N SER A 188 11.81 -3.55 2.14
CA SER A 188 11.09 -2.56 2.92
C SER A 188 11.88 -1.23 2.98
N SER A 189 11.21 -0.16 3.45
CA SER A 189 11.78 1.19 3.54
C SER A 189 12.86 1.37 4.62
N MET A 190 12.96 0.44 5.57
CA MET A 190 13.92 0.48 6.68
C MET A 190 14.53 -0.91 6.93
N PRO A 191 15.84 -1.00 7.26
CA PRO A 191 16.52 -2.27 7.49
C PRO A 191 15.87 -3.13 8.59
N ASN A 192 15.39 -2.52 9.67
CA ASN A 192 14.75 -3.21 10.80
C ASN A 192 13.31 -3.68 10.51
N LYS A 193 12.84 -3.50 9.29
CA LYS A 193 11.58 -4.03 8.77
C LYS A 193 11.80 -5.15 7.75
N ILE A 194 13.04 -5.54 7.48
CA ILE A 194 13.38 -6.59 6.50
C ILE A 194 13.55 -7.90 7.25
N TYR A 195 12.76 -8.90 6.86
CA TYR A 195 12.86 -10.25 7.41
C TYR A 195 14.18 -10.92 7.02
N PRO A 196 14.86 -11.64 7.93
CA PRO A 196 16.20 -12.19 7.68
C PRO A 196 16.24 -13.13 6.48
N LYS A 197 17.30 -12.99 5.67
CA LYS A 197 17.49 -13.76 4.44
C LYS A 197 17.53 -15.26 4.70
N GLU A 198 18.24 -15.70 5.74
CA GLU A 198 18.40 -17.10 6.12
C GLU A 198 17.06 -17.74 6.47
N ARG A 199 16.22 -17.03 7.22
CA ARG A 199 14.86 -17.48 7.56
C ARG A 199 13.95 -17.50 6.33
N LEU A 200 14.10 -16.51 5.42
CA LEU A 200 13.31 -16.49 4.18
C LEU A 200 13.71 -17.66 3.25
N ILE A 201 15.00 -18.06 3.23
CA ILE A 201 15.45 -19.26 2.52
C ILE A 201 14.77 -20.51 3.12
N LEU A 202 14.71 -20.64 4.44
CA LEU A 202 14.04 -21.76 5.12
C LEU A 202 12.54 -21.78 4.79
N LEU A 203 11.87 -20.63 4.85
CA LEU A 203 10.46 -20.52 4.47
C LEU A 203 10.21 -20.96 3.03
N CYS A 204 10.99 -20.45 2.08
CA CYS A 204 10.87 -20.85 0.66
C CYS A 204 11.08 -22.35 0.47
N ARG A 205 12.04 -22.95 1.17
CA ARG A 205 12.28 -24.41 1.14
C ARG A 205 11.07 -25.17 1.63
N MET A 206 10.55 -24.82 2.80
CA MET A 206 9.35 -25.45 3.38
C MET A 206 8.14 -25.37 2.42
N LEU A 207 7.92 -24.19 1.81
CA LEU A 207 6.84 -23.99 0.84
C LEU A 207 7.00 -24.87 -0.40
N LEU A 208 8.22 -24.98 -0.96
CA LEU A 208 8.51 -25.80 -2.14
C LEU A 208 8.46 -27.30 -1.86
N GLU A 209 8.83 -27.73 -0.65
CA GLU A 209 8.76 -29.12 -0.22
C GLU A 209 7.32 -29.58 0.02
N TYR A 210 6.50 -28.71 0.61
CA TYR A 210 5.10 -29.05 0.91
C TYR A 210 4.19 -28.89 -0.31
N PHE A 211 4.24 -27.73 -0.97
CA PHE A 211 3.51 -27.47 -2.22
C PHE A 211 4.42 -27.78 -3.42
N THR A 212 4.59 -29.08 -3.71
CA THR A 212 5.56 -29.53 -4.72
C THR A 212 5.34 -28.98 -6.13
N SER A 213 4.12 -28.52 -6.45
CA SER A 213 3.77 -27.85 -7.71
C SER A 213 3.93 -26.34 -7.66
N ALA A 214 4.02 -25.73 -6.46
CA ALA A 214 4.05 -24.28 -6.30
C ALA A 214 5.22 -23.61 -7.02
N LYS A 215 4.98 -22.37 -7.45
CA LYS A 215 5.99 -21.47 -7.99
C LYS A 215 6.16 -20.28 -7.06
N ILE A 216 7.42 -19.94 -6.76
CA ILE A 216 7.78 -18.78 -5.93
C ILE A 216 8.46 -17.72 -6.80
N MET A 217 7.94 -16.50 -6.73
CA MET A 217 8.51 -15.32 -7.39
C MET A 217 8.99 -14.34 -6.32
N LEU A 218 10.25 -13.91 -6.41
CA LEU A 218 10.82 -12.92 -5.49
C LEU A 218 10.72 -11.52 -6.09
N GLY A 219 9.85 -10.69 -5.53
CA GLY A 219 9.63 -9.29 -5.92
C GLY A 219 10.67 -8.36 -5.30
N TRP A 220 11.14 -7.40 -6.08
CA TRP A 220 12.16 -6.41 -5.70
C TRP A 220 11.90 -5.07 -6.41
N GLY A 221 12.34 -3.95 -5.79
CA GLY A 221 12.14 -2.60 -6.32
C GLY A 221 13.44 -1.83 -6.57
N ASN A 222 14.58 -2.25 -5.98
CA ASN A 222 15.87 -1.58 -6.12
C ASN A 222 17.02 -2.60 -6.18
N VAL A 223 18.24 -2.13 -6.47
CA VAL A 223 19.42 -2.98 -6.67
C VAL A 223 19.79 -3.79 -5.42
N ASN A 224 19.62 -3.23 -4.22
CA ASN A 224 19.91 -3.96 -2.99
C ASN A 224 18.93 -5.11 -2.77
N GLU A 225 17.64 -4.86 -3.00
CA GLU A 225 16.60 -5.89 -2.95
C GLU A 225 16.79 -6.95 -4.04
N PHE A 226 17.21 -6.54 -5.25
CA PHE A 226 17.58 -7.47 -6.33
C PHE A 226 18.70 -8.42 -5.90
N ASN A 227 19.78 -7.88 -5.34
CA ASN A 227 20.89 -8.70 -4.88
C ASN A 227 20.48 -9.64 -3.75
N PHE A 228 19.68 -9.16 -2.80
CA PHE A 228 19.11 -9.95 -1.71
C PHE A 228 18.26 -11.12 -2.25
N ALA A 229 17.35 -10.86 -3.18
CA ALA A 229 16.51 -11.89 -3.79
C ALA A 229 17.31 -12.87 -4.64
N LYS A 230 18.32 -12.37 -5.40
CA LYS A 230 19.23 -13.20 -6.20
C LYS A 230 20.01 -14.18 -5.32
N ASP A 231 20.49 -13.74 -4.18
CA ASP A 231 21.21 -14.61 -3.24
C ASP A 231 20.30 -15.76 -2.75
N ILE A 232 19.01 -15.51 -2.51
CA ILE A 232 18.04 -16.53 -2.10
C ILE A 232 17.88 -17.58 -3.21
N VAL A 233 17.64 -17.13 -4.46
CA VAL A 233 17.49 -18.06 -5.61
C VAL A 233 18.74 -18.92 -5.80
N LEU A 234 19.94 -18.30 -5.73
CA LEU A 234 21.21 -19.00 -5.87
C LEU A 234 21.48 -20.00 -4.73
N ASN A 235 20.99 -19.72 -3.52
CA ASN A 235 21.15 -20.62 -2.37
C ASN A 235 20.25 -21.85 -2.48
N LEU A 236 18.98 -21.66 -2.88
CA LEU A 236 18.02 -22.73 -2.99
C LEU A 236 18.24 -23.64 -4.21
N LYS A 237 18.74 -23.08 -5.32
CA LYS A 237 19.02 -23.83 -6.58
C LYS A 237 17.83 -24.68 -7.04
N HIS A 238 16.61 -24.17 -6.90
CA HIS A 238 15.38 -24.89 -7.22
C HIS A 238 14.71 -24.30 -8.46
N LEU A 239 14.20 -25.15 -9.37
CA LEU A 239 13.65 -24.70 -10.66
C LEU A 239 12.34 -23.89 -10.54
N LYS A 240 11.64 -24.01 -9.40
CA LYS A 240 10.34 -23.32 -9.17
C LYS A 240 10.46 -22.07 -8.31
N ILE A 241 11.66 -21.55 -8.11
CA ILE A 241 11.88 -20.23 -7.52
C ILE A 241 12.68 -19.35 -8.46
N GLU A 242 12.18 -18.15 -8.71
CA GLU A 242 12.83 -17.21 -9.61
C GLU A 242 12.67 -15.75 -9.14
N LEU A 243 13.48 -14.87 -9.72
CA LEU A 243 13.34 -13.44 -9.57
C LEU A 243 12.18 -12.94 -10.42
N ALA A 244 11.28 -12.18 -9.85
CA ALA A 244 10.37 -11.39 -10.66
C ALA A 244 11.19 -10.42 -11.55
N PRO A 245 10.72 -10.09 -12.76
CA PRO A 245 11.35 -9.03 -13.55
C PRO A 245 11.26 -7.69 -12.81
N LYS A 246 11.99 -6.69 -13.27
CA LYS A 246 11.76 -5.33 -12.80
C LYS A 246 10.39 -4.89 -13.28
N LEU A 247 9.50 -4.56 -12.34
CA LEU A 247 8.11 -4.23 -12.60
C LEU A 247 7.87 -2.72 -12.52
N SER A 248 7.06 -2.20 -13.41
CA SER A 248 6.31 -0.95 -13.21
C SER A 248 5.24 -1.14 -12.13
N LEU A 249 4.61 -0.06 -11.68
CA LEU A 249 3.53 -0.16 -10.68
C LEU A 249 2.30 -0.89 -11.22
N SER A 250 1.98 -0.72 -12.51
CA SER A 250 0.88 -1.45 -13.16
C SER A 250 1.18 -2.94 -13.27
N GLU A 251 2.41 -3.31 -13.69
CA GLU A 251 2.86 -4.71 -13.71
C GLU A 251 2.90 -5.33 -12.31
N LEU A 252 3.24 -4.56 -11.28
CA LEU A 252 3.20 -5.02 -9.89
C LEU A 252 1.76 -5.34 -9.46
N CYS A 253 0.77 -4.50 -9.82
CA CYS A 253 -0.64 -4.79 -9.60
C CYS A 253 -1.07 -6.08 -10.34
N ALA A 254 -0.67 -6.21 -11.62
CA ALA A 254 -1.01 -7.36 -12.44
C ALA A 254 -0.41 -8.66 -11.88
N LEU A 255 0.86 -8.66 -11.49
CA LEU A 255 1.51 -9.83 -10.87
C LEU A 255 0.90 -10.18 -9.50
N THR A 256 0.58 -9.17 -8.69
CA THR A 256 -0.12 -9.37 -7.42
C THR A 256 -1.48 -10.02 -7.65
N LYS A 257 -2.23 -9.57 -8.67
CA LYS A 257 -3.54 -10.15 -9.04
C LYS A 257 -3.41 -11.58 -9.57
N ALA A 258 -2.36 -11.91 -10.31
CA ALA A 258 -2.07 -13.24 -10.84
C ALA A 258 -1.56 -14.23 -9.78
N SER A 259 -1.11 -13.75 -8.63
CA SER A 259 -0.59 -14.59 -7.55
C SER A 259 -1.71 -15.08 -6.63
N ASP A 260 -1.53 -16.28 -6.03
CA ASP A 260 -2.50 -16.90 -5.11
C ASP A 260 -2.22 -16.50 -3.66
N LEU A 261 -0.94 -16.22 -3.32
CA LEU A 261 -0.53 -15.76 -2.02
C LEU A 261 0.59 -14.72 -2.15
N ILE A 262 0.46 -13.65 -1.39
CA ILE A 262 1.50 -12.62 -1.29
C ILE A 262 2.09 -12.67 0.13
N ILE A 263 3.42 -12.81 0.24
CA ILE A 263 4.14 -12.75 1.50
C ILE A 263 5.13 -11.59 1.42
N GLY A 264 5.28 -10.83 2.49
CA GLY A 264 6.30 -9.77 2.49
C GLY A 264 6.34 -8.96 3.77
N ASN A 265 7.33 -8.10 3.84
CA ASN A 265 7.50 -7.16 4.93
C ASN A 265 6.41 -6.08 4.92
N ASP A 266 6.27 -5.32 6.02
CA ASP A 266 5.45 -4.09 6.07
C ASP A 266 5.96 -3.08 5.03
N SER A 267 5.40 -3.17 3.81
CA SER A 267 5.80 -2.39 2.63
C SER A 267 4.65 -2.22 1.64
N GLY A 268 4.73 -1.18 0.80
CA GLY A 268 3.70 -0.89 -0.21
C GLY A 268 3.34 -2.10 -1.09
N PRO A 269 4.33 -2.79 -1.71
CA PRO A 269 4.04 -3.96 -2.53
C PRO A 269 3.23 -5.05 -1.82
N THR A 270 3.50 -5.33 -0.54
CA THR A 270 2.75 -6.32 0.24
C THR A 270 1.30 -5.88 0.48
N HIS A 271 1.09 -4.58 0.74
CA HIS A 271 -0.25 -4.02 0.99
C HIS A 271 -1.15 -3.99 -0.26
N LEU A 272 -0.59 -4.13 -1.48
CA LEU A 272 -1.38 -4.30 -2.69
C LEU A 272 -2.30 -5.53 -2.64
N ALA A 273 -1.89 -6.59 -1.96
CA ALA A 273 -2.71 -7.78 -1.81
C ALA A 273 -4.06 -7.48 -1.15
N PHE A 274 -4.07 -6.71 -0.05
CA PHE A 274 -5.31 -6.25 0.58
C PHE A 274 -6.16 -5.41 -0.39
N ALA A 275 -5.54 -4.47 -1.09
CA ALA A 275 -6.25 -3.59 -2.01
C ALA A 275 -6.86 -4.34 -3.22
N LEU A 276 -6.24 -5.44 -3.64
CA LEU A 276 -6.67 -6.29 -4.76
C LEU A 276 -7.50 -7.52 -4.35
N ASN A 277 -7.89 -7.62 -3.07
CA ASN A 277 -8.61 -8.78 -2.52
C ASN A 277 -7.88 -10.13 -2.77
N LYS A 278 -6.55 -10.14 -2.53
CA LYS A 278 -5.72 -11.34 -2.66
C LYS A 278 -5.23 -11.80 -1.28
N PRO A 279 -5.08 -13.11 -1.05
CA PRO A 279 -4.50 -13.64 0.18
C PRO A 279 -3.12 -13.08 0.46
N SER A 280 -2.83 -12.72 1.72
CA SER A 280 -1.52 -12.20 2.08
C SER A 280 -1.09 -12.45 3.52
N ILE A 281 0.22 -12.50 3.73
CA ILE A 281 0.87 -12.49 5.04
C ILE A 281 1.84 -11.30 5.07
N THR A 282 1.57 -10.34 5.94
CA THR A 282 2.46 -9.19 6.14
C THR A 282 3.27 -9.38 7.41
N ILE A 283 4.61 -9.34 7.28
CA ILE A 283 5.56 -9.54 8.37
C ILE A 283 5.93 -8.20 8.98
N PHE A 284 5.64 -8.04 10.27
CA PHE A 284 5.86 -6.81 11.01
C PHE A 284 7.00 -6.93 12.01
N GLY A 285 7.95 -6.02 11.94
CA GLY A 285 9.00 -5.82 12.94
C GLY A 285 8.66 -4.71 13.93
N ALA A 286 9.45 -3.64 13.91
CA ALA A 286 9.33 -2.48 14.80
C ALA A 286 8.17 -1.51 14.47
N THR A 287 7.22 -1.91 13.64
CA THR A 287 6.03 -1.11 13.31
C THR A 287 4.74 -1.80 13.77
N PRO A 288 3.71 -1.05 14.20
CA PRO A 288 2.49 -1.62 14.73
C PRO A 288 1.62 -2.21 13.60
N SER A 289 1.40 -3.53 13.63
CA SER A 289 0.60 -4.24 12.62
C SER A 289 -0.85 -3.75 12.60
N GLN A 290 -1.48 -3.58 13.78
CA GLN A 290 -2.87 -3.14 13.91
C GLN A 290 -3.13 -1.75 13.31
N ARG A 291 -2.11 -0.89 13.26
CA ARG A 291 -2.22 0.44 12.64
C ARG A 291 -2.00 0.40 11.14
N ASN A 292 -1.02 -0.39 10.68
CA ASN A 292 -0.51 -0.34 9.32
C ASN A 292 -1.11 -1.42 8.39
N ALA A 293 -1.87 -2.37 8.91
CA ALA A 293 -2.59 -3.36 8.12
C ALA A 293 -4.00 -3.57 8.68
N TYR A 294 -4.94 -3.92 7.82
CA TYR A 294 -6.28 -4.34 8.20
C TYR A 294 -6.39 -5.85 7.97
N GLU A 295 -6.57 -6.60 9.06
CA GLU A 295 -6.70 -8.05 8.99
C GLU A 295 -8.09 -8.46 8.53
N THR A 296 -8.11 -9.45 7.64
CA THR A 296 -9.33 -10.10 7.15
C THR A 296 -9.16 -11.63 7.21
N ASN A 297 -10.14 -12.36 6.72
CA ASN A 297 -10.04 -13.82 6.61
C ASN A 297 -8.88 -14.26 5.70
N ILE A 298 -8.51 -13.43 4.72
CA ILE A 298 -7.46 -13.73 3.72
C ILE A 298 -6.20 -12.85 3.86
N ASN A 299 -6.25 -11.77 4.65
CA ASN A 299 -5.08 -10.91 4.88
C ASN A 299 -4.65 -11.06 6.33
N LYS A 300 -3.50 -11.68 6.54
CA LYS A 300 -2.96 -11.99 7.87
C LYS A 300 -1.75 -11.15 8.18
N THR A 301 -1.53 -10.86 9.45
CA THR A 301 -0.29 -10.25 9.92
C THR A 301 0.44 -11.20 10.87
N ILE A 302 1.77 -11.12 10.87
CA ILE A 302 2.61 -11.77 11.87
C ILE A 302 3.61 -10.78 12.42
N ASN A 303 3.82 -10.79 13.72
CA ASN A 303 4.74 -9.89 14.40
C ASN A 303 5.50 -10.63 15.51
N ALA A 304 6.55 -10.01 16.03
CA ALA A 304 7.40 -10.61 17.06
C ALA A 304 6.80 -10.61 18.48
N GLY A 305 5.48 -10.42 18.62
CA GLY A 305 4.78 -10.38 19.92
C GLY A 305 5.03 -9.09 20.71
N LYS A 306 5.81 -8.15 20.20
CA LYS A 306 6.11 -6.88 20.87
C LYS A 306 4.98 -5.88 20.66
N LYS A 307 4.45 -5.33 21.76
CA LYS A 307 3.46 -4.26 21.71
C LYS A 307 4.15 -2.92 21.43
N ILE A 308 3.88 -2.32 20.29
CA ILE A 308 4.37 -0.99 19.91
C ILE A 308 3.32 0.04 20.29
N LEU A 309 3.63 0.90 21.28
CA LEU A 309 2.69 1.84 21.86
C LEU A 309 2.65 3.19 21.15
N HIS A 310 3.75 3.57 20.49
CA HIS A 310 3.90 4.90 19.87
C HIS A 310 4.46 4.80 18.47
N SER A 311 3.59 4.86 17.47
CA SER A 311 3.99 4.74 16.06
C SER A 311 4.58 6.04 15.45
N LYS A 312 4.43 7.18 16.14
CA LYS A 312 5.07 8.45 15.70
C LYS A 312 6.61 8.37 15.71
N HIS A 313 7.19 7.53 16.59
CA HIS A 313 8.63 7.37 16.78
C HIS A 313 9.02 5.90 16.72
N ILE A 314 9.34 5.43 15.51
CA ILE A 314 9.82 4.05 15.30
C ILE A 314 11.26 3.96 15.78
N ASP A 315 11.54 3.01 16.68
CA ASP A 315 12.90 2.67 17.07
C ASP A 315 13.61 1.94 15.93
N LYS A 316 14.53 2.63 15.26
CA LYS A 316 15.28 2.09 14.13
C LYS A 316 16.33 1.04 14.54
N SER A 317 16.68 0.96 15.80
CA SER A 317 17.60 -0.02 16.35
C SER A 317 16.93 -1.33 16.76
N ASP A 318 15.59 -1.35 16.77
CA ASP A 318 14.81 -2.54 17.11
C ASP A 318 14.67 -3.47 15.90
N PHE A 319 15.36 -4.58 15.93
CA PHE A 319 15.33 -5.65 14.94
C PHE A 319 14.49 -6.86 15.39
N CYS A 320 13.43 -6.64 16.16
CA CYS A 320 12.58 -7.72 16.69
C CYS A 320 11.99 -8.64 15.58
N ILE A 321 11.93 -8.19 14.34
CA ILE A 321 11.50 -9.00 13.19
C ILE A 321 12.32 -10.30 13.03
N GLN A 322 13.57 -10.32 13.53
CA GLN A 322 14.44 -11.50 13.54
C GLN A 322 13.93 -12.64 14.45
N ASN A 323 13.05 -12.32 15.40
CA ASN A 323 12.50 -13.29 16.35
C ASN A 323 11.27 -14.05 15.80
N ILE A 324 10.77 -13.66 14.62
CA ILE A 324 9.63 -14.32 14.01
C ILE A 324 10.09 -15.65 13.41
N ASP A 325 9.46 -16.76 13.81
CA ASP A 325 9.77 -18.09 13.29
C ASP A 325 9.17 -18.26 11.88
N GLU A 326 9.96 -18.75 10.94
CA GLU A 326 9.51 -19.06 9.58
C GLU A 326 8.42 -20.14 9.54
N LYS A 327 8.36 -21.01 10.56
CA LYS A 327 7.32 -22.03 10.69
C LYS A 327 5.93 -21.43 10.93
N ASP A 328 5.87 -20.31 11.66
CA ASP A 328 4.60 -19.64 11.92
C ASP A 328 4.09 -18.97 10.63
N ILE A 329 4.99 -18.41 9.81
CA ILE A 329 4.64 -17.86 8.48
C ILE A 329 4.19 -19.00 7.57
N PHE A 330 4.90 -20.12 7.57
CA PHE A 330 4.57 -21.31 6.78
C PHE A 330 3.17 -21.86 7.14
N LYS A 331 2.85 -21.94 8.43
CA LYS A 331 1.53 -22.38 8.90
C LYS A 331 0.42 -21.48 8.38
N LEU A 332 0.57 -20.15 8.44
CA LEU A 332 -0.37 -19.20 7.88
C LEU A 332 -0.50 -19.37 6.34
N ALA A 333 0.61 -19.65 5.65
CA ALA A 333 0.60 -19.88 4.20
C ALA A 333 -0.22 -21.15 3.85
N CYS A 334 -0.07 -22.25 4.58
CA CYS A 334 -0.89 -23.44 4.41
C CYS A 334 -2.38 -23.13 4.65
N GLU A 335 -2.72 -22.42 5.74
CA GLU A 335 -4.09 -22.03 6.04
C GLU A 335 -4.75 -21.19 4.93
N LEU A 336 -3.97 -20.40 4.19
CA LEU A 336 -4.47 -19.53 3.11
C LEU A 336 -4.54 -20.23 1.75
N LEU A 337 -3.65 -21.18 1.47
CA LEU A 337 -3.57 -21.89 0.19
C LEU A 337 -4.42 -23.16 0.11
N GLU A 338 -4.83 -23.74 1.26
CA GLU A 338 -5.64 -24.95 1.34
C GLU A 338 -7.15 -24.68 1.43
N LYS A 339 -7.56 -23.41 1.36
CA LYS A 339 -8.98 -22.99 1.32
C LYS A 339 -9.49 -22.97 -0.13
#